data_0cd3fa714c1e9331bc27cf686b475722
#
_entry.id   0cd3fa714c1e9331bc27cf686b475722
#
_cell.length_a   1.000
_cell.length_b   1.000
_cell.length_c   1.000
_cell.angle_alpha   90.00
_cell.angle_beta   90.00
_cell.angle_gamma   90.00
#
_symmetry.space_group_name_H-M   'P 1'
#
loop_
_entity.id
_entity.type
_entity.pdbx_description
1 polymer ?
#
loop_
_entity_poly.entity_id
_entity_poly.type
_entity_poly.pdbx_seq_one_letter_code
_entity_poly.pdbx_strand_id
1 'polypeptide(L)'
;MKHTAQDILNYVEDNDVKFVRLAFCDIFGNQKNISVFAGDLPYAFEQGVCFDGSSIAGFMNTEESDLVLWPDPDTMTILPWRPTEGRVMRMYCDITLPNGRPFAGNSRGYLQSVVKRAKAMGLRCDVGCECEFYLFQTDEHGNPTRIPMDHGGYFDIAPLDKAENIRREICFAMEDMGLRPQHSHHESGFGQNEVDFMYSTALKSADNLNTFKSTVKAIADRNGLFASFMPKPMQDQAGSGMHVNVSIHRDGKNLFQGDIAPDSEAGHFIAGILAHARELTCFCNPIPNSYTRFGSCEAPKYVSWSRQNRSQLVRLPSATGEFCRLELRSPDPSCNPYLVIGLILAAGLDGIEKEMPLPAPVNRNLFHKSAAEGLESLPESLREAITIAAQSDFIAKQLPVPLMNKYFEYQTQLCHGYESAPDPQAWERENCFLKI
;
A
#
# COMPACT_ATOMS: atom_id res chain seq x y z
N MET A 1 16.42 -3.73 -16.62
CA MET A 1 16.97 -2.70 -17.54
C MET A 1 16.14 -1.45 -17.36
N LYS A 2 16.71 -0.28 -17.49
CA LYS A 2 15.93 0.95 -17.55
C LYS A 2 15.46 1.16 -18.97
N HIS A 3 14.17 1.43 -19.14
CA HIS A 3 13.60 1.76 -20.44
C HIS A 3 13.74 3.26 -20.71
N THR A 4 14.04 3.59 -21.96
CA THR A 4 13.99 4.97 -22.46
C THR A 4 12.63 5.26 -23.08
N ALA A 5 12.27 6.53 -23.28
CA ALA A 5 11.08 6.91 -24.04
C ALA A 5 11.07 6.24 -25.44
N GLN A 6 12.22 6.19 -26.09
CA GLN A 6 12.33 5.57 -27.42
C GLN A 6 12.06 4.06 -27.39
N ASP A 7 12.50 3.35 -26.34
CA ASP A 7 12.19 1.91 -26.19
C ASP A 7 10.67 1.69 -26.10
N ILE A 8 9.96 2.58 -25.40
CA ILE A 8 8.50 2.51 -25.28
C ILE A 8 7.80 2.81 -26.60
N LEU A 9 8.27 3.83 -27.35
CA LEU A 9 7.70 4.18 -28.64
C LEU A 9 7.86 3.03 -29.65
N ASN A 10 9.03 2.40 -29.70
CA ASN A 10 9.26 1.21 -30.53
C ASN A 10 8.33 0.06 -30.11
N TYR A 11 8.20 -0.19 -28.80
CA TYR A 11 7.31 -1.23 -28.28
C TYR A 11 5.85 -1.01 -28.69
N VAL A 12 5.40 0.25 -28.65
CA VAL A 12 4.02 0.64 -29.02
C VAL A 12 3.72 0.30 -30.47
N GLU A 13 4.68 0.61 -31.39
CA GLU A 13 4.56 0.28 -32.82
C GLU A 13 4.53 -1.23 -33.06
N ASP A 14 5.47 -1.97 -32.43
CA ASP A 14 5.65 -3.42 -32.66
C ASP A 14 4.52 -4.27 -32.08
N ASN A 15 3.75 -3.74 -31.08
CA ASN A 15 2.80 -4.52 -30.29
C ASN A 15 1.33 -4.06 -30.41
N ASP A 16 0.97 -3.31 -31.44
CA ASP A 16 -0.39 -2.81 -31.69
C ASP A 16 -1.03 -2.11 -30.49
N VAL A 17 -0.25 -1.30 -29.76
CA VAL A 17 -0.78 -0.50 -28.65
C VAL A 17 -1.51 0.71 -29.24
N LYS A 18 -2.77 0.91 -28.86
CA LYS A 18 -3.61 2.06 -29.33
C LYS A 18 -3.88 3.08 -28.25
N PHE A 19 -3.95 2.65 -26.99
CA PHE A 19 -4.21 3.53 -25.86
C PHE A 19 -3.13 3.37 -24.79
N VAL A 20 -2.72 4.49 -24.21
CA VAL A 20 -1.78 4.54 -23.10
C VAL A 20 -2.46 5.23 -21.91
N ARG A 21 -2.59 4.50 -20.80
CA ARG A 21 -3.08 5.06 -19.55
C ARG A 21 -1.93 5.65 -18.76
N LEU A 22 -1.99 6.95 -18.59
CA LEU A 22 -1.10 7.73 -17.72
C LEU A 22 -1.67 7.68 -16.30
N ALA A 23 -1.14 6.80 -15.48
CA ALA A 23 -1.67 6.50 -14.15
C ALA A 23 -0.93 7.26 -13.05
N PHE A 24 -1.66 7.67 -12.04
CA PHE A 24 -1.14 8.30 -10.83
C PHE A 24 -2.07 7.97 -9.66
N CYS A 25 -1.70 8.34 -8.43
CA CYS A 25 -2.56 8.19 -7.27
C CYS A 25 -2.89 9.55 -6.67
N ASP A 26 -4.12 9.68 -6.15
CA ASP A 26 -4.43 10.78 -5.24
C ASP A 26 -3.70 10.61 -3.90
N ILE A 27 -3.83 11.57 -2.99
CA ILE A 27 -3.12 11.51 -1.70
C ILE A 27 -3.61 10.37 -0.78
N PHE A 28 -4.74 9.75 -1.10
CA PHE A 28 -5.31 8.61 -0.36
C PHE A 28 -4.93 7.25 -0.95
N GLY A 29 -4.17 7.24 -2.07
CA GLY A 29 -3.73 6.02 -2.74
C GLY A 29 -4.72 5.47 -3.77
N ASN A 30 -5.81 6.18 -4.06
CA ASN A 30 -6.72 5.77 -5.13
C ASN A 30 -6.08 6.03 -6.49
N GLN A 31 -5.95 4.97 -7.29
CA GLN A 31 -5.40 5.09 -8.62
C GLN A 31 -6.35 5.85 -9.54
N LYS A 32 -5.82 6.83 -10.24
CA LYS A 32 -6.45 7.62 -11.30
C LYS A 32 -5.68 7.43 -12.61
N ASN A 33 -6.29 7.74 -13.72
CA ASN A 33 -5.57 7.79 -15.00
C ASN A 33 -6.25 8.73 -16.01
N ILE A 34 -5.42 9.20 -16.96
CA ILE A 34 -5.87 9.83 -18.20
C ILE A 34 -5.41 8.89 -19.32
N SER A 35 -6.26 8.66 -20.34
CA SER A 35 -5.88 7.88 -21.51
C SER A 35 -5.49 8.81 -22.64
N VAL A 36 -4.34 8.56 -23.25
CA VAL A 36 -3.89 9.22 -24.48
C VAL A 36 -3.82 8.18 -25.59
N PHE A 37 -3.98 8.64 -26.84
CA PHE A 37 -3.75 7.78 -28.00
C PHE A 37 -2.25 7.53 -28.17
N ALA A 38 -1.90 6.36 -28.70
CA ALA A 38 -0.51 5.99 -28.91
C ALA A 38 0.27 7.00 -29.77
N GLY A 39 -0.41 7.62 -30.75
CA GLY A 39 0.18 8.68 -31.59
C GLY A 39 0.57 9.95 -30.85
N ASP A 40 -0.04 10.23 -29.68
CA ASP A 40 0.25 11.40 -28.85
C ASP A 40 1.32 11.11 -27.78
N LEU A 41 1.78 9.86 -27.69
CA LEU A 41 2.76 9.47 -26.66
C LEU A 41 4.11 10.17 -26.79
N PRO A 42 4.66 10.47 -27.99
CA PRO A 42 5.89 11.27 -28.14
C PRO A 42 5.73 12.64 -27.47
N TYR A 43 4.59 13.30 -27.70
CA TYR A 43 4.31 14.59 -27.06
C TYR A 43 4.22 14.46 -25.53
N ALA A 44 3.58 13.40 -25.04
CA ALA A 44 3.48 13.14 -23.59
C ALA A 44 4.86 12.97 -22.92
N PHE A 45 5.84 12.37 -23.60
CA PHE A 45 7.22 12.27 -23.09
C PHE A 45 7.99 13.60 -23.16
N GLU A 46 7.74 14.43 -24.17
CA GLU A 46 8.49 15.69 -24.40
C GLU A 46 7.93 16.88 -23.62
N GLN A 47 6.60 16.97 -23.50
CA GLN A 47 5.91 18.15 -22.95
C GLN A 47 5.10 17.82 -21.70
N GLY A 48 4.92 16.55 -21.37
CA GLY A 48 3.98 16.10 -20.37
C GLY A 48 2.52 16.25 -20.80
N VAL A 49 1.59 15.82 -19.95
CA VAL A 49 0.15 15.95 -20.20
C VAL A 49 -0.48 16.78 -19.08
N CYS A 50 -0.98 17.97 -19.45
CA CYS A 50 -1.69 18.85 -18.52
C CYS A 50 -3.04 18.25 -18.12
N PHE A 51 -3.41 18.42 -16.85
CA PHE A 51 -4.71 18.03 -16.33
C PHE A 51 -5.17 18.93 -15.19
N ASP A 52 -6.49 18.95 -14.96
CA ASP A 52 -7.11 19.65 -13.85
C ASP A 52 -6.94 18.87 -12.54
N GLY A 53 -6.07 19.34 -11.66
CA GLY A 53 -5.84 18.78 -10.31
C GLY A 53 -6.90 19.22 -9.30
N SER A 54 -7.73 20.22 -9.57
CA SER A 54 -8.73 20.72 -8.60
C SER A 54 -9.87 19.73 -8.36
N SER A 55 -10.14 18.89 -9.36
CA SER A 55 -11.14 17.81 -9.26
C SER A 55 -10.60 16.53 -8.59
N ILE A 56 -9.31 16.50 -8.22
CA ILE A 56 -8.68 15.38 -7.54
C ILE A 56 -8.65 15.65 -6.04
N ALA A 57 -9.24 14.73 -5.27
CA ALA A 57 -9.31 14.87 -3.82
C ALA A 57 -7.91 15.06 -3.19
N GLY A 58 -7.75 16.16 -2.46
CA GLY A 58 -6.50 16.50 -1.75
C GLY A 58 -5.40 17.11 -2.64
N PHE A 59 -5.63 17.37 -3.92
CA PHE A 59 -4.61 17.96 -4.80
C PHE A 59 -4.64 19.50 -4.75
N MET A 60 -5.30 20.14 -5.70
CA MET A 60 -5.21 21.59 -5.93
C MET A 60 -6.51 22.31 -5.58
N ASN A 61 -6.45 23.63 -5.53
CA ASN A 61 -7.64 24.47 -5.47
C ASN A 61 -8.06 24.89 -6.89
N THR A 62 -9.27 25.41 -7.03
CA THR A 62 -9.83 25.83 -8.33
C THR A 62 -9.02 26.97 -8.97
N GLU A 63 -8.42 27.84 -8.13
CA GLU A 63 -7.64 28.99 -8.58
C GLU A 63 -6.26 28.62 -9.15
N GLU A 64 -5.73 27.46 -8.75
CA GLU A 64 -4.42 26.94 -9.22
C GLU A 64 -4.60 25.47 -9.55
N SER A 65 -5.32 25.13 -10.63
CA SER A 65 -5.78 23.80 -10.93
C SER A 65 -4.79 22.95 -11.74
N ASP A 66 -3.93 23.60 -12.53
CA ASP A 66 -3.15 22.92 -13.57
C ASP A 66 -1.96 22.15 -13.01
N LEU A 67 -1.89 20.89 -13.36
CA LEU A 67 -0.77 19.97 -13.08
C LEU A 67 -0.34 19.29 -14.39
N VAL A 68 0.88 18.72 -14.38
CA VAL A 68 1.45 18.03 -15.55
C VAL A 68 1.89 16.63 -15.17
N LEU A 69 1.39 15.63 -15.91
CA LEU A 69 1.80 14.23 -15.82
C LEU A 69 3.03 13.95 -16.71
N TRP A 70 4.02 13.29 -16.15
CA TRP A 70 5.22 12.84 -16.86
C TRP A 70 5.30 11.30 -16.78
N PRO A 71 5.10 10.58 -17.90
CA PRO A 71 5.16 9.12 -17.90
C PRO A 71 6.54 8.59 -17.49
N ASP A 72 6.58 7.61 -16.60
CA ASP A 72 7.80 6.90 -16.21
C ASP A 72 7.92 5.63 -17.06
N PRO A 73 8.88 5.57 -18.03
CA PRO A 73 9.05 4.44 -18.94
C PRO A 73 9.31 3.12 -18.22
N ASP A 74 9.99 3.15 -17.07
CA ASP A 74 10.34 1.96 -16.28
C ASP A 74 9.10 1.26 -15.67
N THR A 75 7.92 1.88 -15.75
CA THR A 75 6.66 1.37 -15.19
C THR A 75 5.67 0.84 -16.25
N MET A 76 6.13 0.79 -17.50
CA MET A 76 5.32 0.30 -18.62
C MET A 76 4.82 -1.13 -18.38
N THR A 77 3.52 -1.33 -18.62
CA THR A 77 2.91 -2.65 -18.64
C THR A 77 1.69 -2.69 -19.58
N ILE A 78 1.44 -3.85 -20.18
CA ILE A 78 0.20 -4.11 -20.94
C ILE A 78 -0.87 -4.58 -19.96
N LEU A 79 -2.13 -4.18 -20.15
CA LEU A 79 -3.25 -4.61 -19.33
C LEU A 79 -3.88 -5.88 -19.93
N PRO A 80 -3.63 -7.10 -19.37
CA PRO A 80 -3.99 -8.37 -19.99
C PRO A 80 -5.49 -8.63 -20.05
N TRP A 81 -6.28 -7.94 -19.22
CA TRP A 81 -7.75 -8.04 -19.25
C TRP A 81 -8.41 -7.13 -20.29
N ARG A 82 -7.65 -6.43 -21.11
CA ARG A 82 -8.12 -5.63 -22.24
C ARG A 82 -7.98 -6.42 -23.55
N PRO A 83 -8.68 -6.00 -24.63
CA PRO A 83 -8.58 -6.67 -25.91
C PRO A 83 -7.14 -6.85 -26.38
N THR A 84 -6.87 -7.95 -27.07
CA THR A 84 -5.55 -8.24 -27.66
C THR A 84 -5.29 -7.46 -28.95
N GLU A 85 -6.34 -7.04 -29.65
CA GLU A 85 -6.28 -6.09 -30.75
C GLU A 85 -6.50 -4.66 -30.22
N GLY A 86 -5.63 -3.73 -30.63
CA GLY A 86 -5.66 -2.37 -30.09
C GLY A 86 -5.33 -2.34 -28.58
N ARG A 87 -4.24 -2.97 -28.21
CA ARG A 87 -3.81 -3.15 -26.81
C ARG A 87 -3.80 -1.86 -26.02
N VAL A 88 -4.00 -2.00 -24.72
CA VAL A 88 -3.93 -0.90 -23.75
C VAL A 88 -2.68 -1.06 -22.89
N MET A 89 -1.82 -0.06 -22.94
CA MET A 89 -0.66 0.08 -22.06
C MET A 89 -0.98 0.97 -20.87
N ARG A 90 -0.31 0.78 -19.74
CA ARG A 90 -0.31 1.71 -18.61
C ARG A 90 1.11 2.05 -18.22
N MET A 91 1.37 3.34 -17.89
CA MET A 91 2.56 3.81 -17.18
C MET A 91 2.14 4.63 -15.97
N TYR A 92 2.88 4.52 -14.86
CA TYR A 92 2.78 5.48 -13.76
C TYR A 92 3.47 6.79 -14.13
N CYS A 93 2.97 7.88 -13.56
CA CYS A 93 3.48 9.21 -13.87
C CYS A 93 4.01 9.93 -12.62
N ASP A 94 5.05 10.71 -12.82
CA ASP A 94 5.40 11.77 -11.90
C ASP A 94 4.54 13.01 -12.17
N ILE A 95 4.36 13.87 -11.16
CA ILE A 95 3.48 15.04 -11.25
C ILE A 95 4.29 16.28 -10.94
N THR A 96 4.18 17.30 -11.82
CA THR A 96 4.79 18.60 -11.60
C THR A 96 3.75 19.73 -11.71
N LEU A 97 4.12 20.89 -11.20
CA LEU A 97 3.47 22.16 -11.54
C LEU A 97 3.82 22.55 -13.00
N PRO A 98 3.05 23.47 -13.65
CA PRO A 98 3.36 23.91 -15.01
C PRO A 98 4.75 24.53 -15.20
N ASN A 99 5.33 25.06 -14.12
CA ASN A 99 6.70 25.60 -14.13
C ASN A 99 7.80 24.55 -13.96
N GLY A 100 7.48 23.25 -14.01
CA GLY A 100 8.39 22.13 -13.88
C GLY A 100 8.81 21.74 -12.45
N ARG A 101 8.39 22.51 -11.43
CA ARG A 101 8.67 22.14 -10.03
C ARG A 101 7.85 20.92 -9.62
N PRO A 102 8.41 19.98 -8.83
CA PRO A 102 7.66 18.86 -8.30
C PRO A 102 6.38 19.30 -7.58
N PHE A 103 5.28 18.61 -7.82
CA PHE A 103 4.03 18.85 -7.10
C PHE A 103 4.12 18.26 -5.69
N ALA A 104 3.90 19.07 -4.66
CA ALA A 104 4.04 18.68 -3.26
C ALA A 104 3.00 17.60 -2.82
N GLY A 105 1.85 17.51 -3.52
CA GLY A 105 0.82 16.49 -3.27
C GLY A 105 1.11 15.13 -3.92
N ASN A 106 2.22 14.99 -4.67
CA ASN A 106 2.59 13.74 -5.32
C ASN A 106 3.17 12.74 -4.29
N SER A 107 2.36 11.79 -3.83
CA SER A 107 2.79 10.77 -2.87
C SER A 107 3.89 9.84 -3.43
N ARG A 108 3.89 9.56 -4.74
CA ARG A 108 4.96 8.81 -5.41
C ARG A 108 6.28 9.57 -5.35
N GLY A 109 6.26 10.88 -5.61
CA GLY A 109 7.42 11.77 -5.47
C GLY A 109 7.94 11.87 -4.04
N TYR A 110 7.05 11.82 -3.04
CA TYR A 110 7.46 11.71 -1.64
C TYR A 110 8.29 10.45 -1.40
N LEU A 111 7.81 9.26 -1.81
CA LEU A 111 8.57 8.01 -1.66
C LEU A 111 9.92 8.07 -2.39
N GLN A 112 9.96 8.64 -3.60
CA GLN A 112 11.23 8.87 -4.34
C GLN A 112 12.23 9.70 -3.51
N SER A 113 11.75 10.73 -2.81
CA SER A 113 12.59 11.59 -1.96
C SER A 113 13.20 10.81 -0.78
N VAL A 114 12.41 9.94 -0.14
CA VAL A 114 12.87 9.08 0.96
C VAL A 114 13.88 8.04 0.47
N VAL A 115 13.62 7.41 -0.68
CA VAL A 115 14.58 6.47 -1.31
C VAL A 115 15.90 7.17 -1.65
N LYS A 116 15.85 8.42 -2.13
CA LYS A 116 17.04 9.24 -2.38
C LYS A 116 17.82 9.53 -1.09
N ARG A 117 17.10 9.83 0.03
CA ARG A 117 17.74 10.01 1.36
C ARG A 117 18.43 8.72 1.81
N ALA A 118 17.76 7.57 1.74
CA ALA A 118 18.37 6.28 2.08
C ALA A 118 19.64 6.03 1.27
N LYS A 119 19.60 6.28 -0.05
CA LYS A 119 20.76 6.14 -0.93
C LYS A 119 21.90 7.09 -0.54
N ALA A 120 21.61 8.33 -0.14
CA ALA A 120 22.63 9.28 0.33
C ALA A 120 23.29 8.82 1.64
N MET A 121 22.58 8.03 2.47
CA MET A 121 23.12 7.36 3.65
C MET A 121 23.88 6.04 3.32
N GLY A 122 24.03 5.69 2.04
CA GLY A 122 24.66 4.44 1.60
C GLY A 122 23.76 3.20 1.76
N LEU A 123 22.45 3.38 1.89
CA LEU A 123 21.50 2.30 2.08
C LEU A 123 20.67 2.03 0.83
N ARG A 124 20.39 0.74 0.57
CA ARG A 124 19.35 0.28 -0.36
C ARG A 124 18.24 -0.34 0.45
N CYS A 125 17.00 0.04 0.14
CA CYS A 125 15.80 -0.50 0.78
C CYS A 125 15.02 -1.33 -0.25
N ASP A 126 14.81 -2.60 0.06
CA ASP A 126 13.91 -3.47 -0.68
C ASP A 126 12.65 -3.73 0.16
N VAL A 127 11.49 -3.76 -0.50
CA VAL A 127 10.18 -3.85 0.15
C VAL A 127 9.35 -4.92 -0.52
N GLY A 128 8.64 -5.73 0.27
CA GLY A 128 7.60 -6.66 -0.16
C GLY A 128 6.31 -6.37 0.61
N CYS A 129 5.17 -6.41 -0.08
CA CYS A 129 3.87 -6.24 0.54
C CYS A 129 3.07 -7.53 0.42
N GLU A 130 2.52 -8.01 1.55
CA GLU A 130 1.50 -9.04 1.63
C GLU A 130 0.16 -8.32 1.79
N CYS A 131 -0.78 -8.49 0.85
CA CYS A 131 -2.00 -7.68 0.81
C CYS A 131 -3.22 -8.57 0.65
N GLU A 132 -3.93 -8.75 1.74
CA GLU A 132 -5.13 -9.56 1.80
C GLU A 132 -6.34 -8.82 1.22
N PHE A 133 -7.30 -9.59 0.69
CA PHE A 133 -8.54 -9.06 0.13
C PHE A 133 -9.69 -10.05 0.27
N TYR A 134 -10.92 -9.53 0.22
CA TYR A 134 -12.13 -10.32 0.24
C TYR A 134 -12.78 -10.36 -1.15
N LEU A 135 -13.40 -11.50 -1.48
CA LEU A 135 -14.25 -11.68 -2.65
C LEU A 135 -15.70 -11.87 -2.21
N PHE A 136 -16.58 -11.02 -2.74
CA PHE A 136 -18.02 -11.03 -2.47
C PHE A 136 -18.79 -11.32 -3.75
N GLN A 137 -19.96 -11.93 -3.58
CA GLN A 137 -20.93 -12.11 -4.64
C GLN A 137 -21.55 -10.76 -5.02
N THR A 138 -21.94 -10.62 -6.27
CA THR A 138 -22.80 -9.53 -6.75
C THR A 138 -24.25 -9.98 -6.82
N ASP A 139 -25.18 -9.04 -6.79
CA ASP A 139 -26.62 -9.31 -7.01
C ASP A 139 -26.91 -9.52 -8.52
N GLU A 140 -28.17 -9.78 -8.86
CA GLU A 140 -28.64 -9.98 -10.25
C GLU A 140 -28.43 -8.76 -11.16
N HIS A 141 -28.18 -7.58 -10.58
CA HIS A 141 -27.88 -6.34 -11.30
C HIS A 141 -26.38 -6.02 -11.33
N GLY A 142 -25.54 -6.89 -10.77
CA GLY A 142 -24.09 -6.69 -10.67
C GLY A 142 -23.66 -5.78 -9.52
N ASN A 143 -24.56 -5.41 -8.60
CA ASN A 143 -24.17 -4.59 -7.43
C ASN A 143 -23.46 -5.44 -6.38
N PRO A 144 -22.44 -4.90 -5.71
CA PRO A 144 -21.71 -5.58 -4.64
C PRO A 144 -22.63 -5.93 -3.45
N THR A 145 -22.56 -7.19 -3.00
CA THR A 145 -23.18 -7.63 -1.76
C THR A 145 -22.13 -7.82 -0.66
N ARG A 146 -22.57 -8.14 0.58
CA ARG A 146 -21.67 -8.62 1.66
C ARG A 146 -21.74 -10.15 1.83
N ILE A 147 -22.21 -10.87 0.83
CA ILE A 147 -22.24 -12.34 0.82
C ILE A 147 -20.86 -12.80 0.33
N PRO A 148 -20.07 -13.48 1.18
CA PRO A 148 -18.74 -13.96 0.77
C PRO A 148 -18.89 -14.98 -0.36
N MET A 149 -17.85 -15.09 -1.19
CA MET A 149 -17.82 -16.03 -2.30
C MET A 149 -17.92 -17.49 -1.83
N ASP A 150 -17.36 -17.80 -0.67
CA ASP A 150 -17.32 -19.11 -0.06
C ASP A 150 -17.26 -19.02 1.48
N HIS A 151 -17.09 -20.19 2.12
CA HIS A 151 -16.97 -20.34 3.57
C HIS A 151 -15.74 -21.18 3.92
N GLY A 152 -14.70 -21.12 3.11
CA GLY A 152 -13.40 -21.71 3.37
C GLY A 152 -12.70 -21.02 4.55
N GLY A 153 -11.66 -21.68 5.05
CA GLY A 153 -10.76 -21.17 6.07
C GLY A 153 -9.29 -21.24 5.62
N TYR A 154 -8.39 -21.00 6.54
CA TYR A 154 -6.96 -20.88 6.25
C TYR A 154 -6.40 -22.15 5.60
N PHE A 155 -5.85 -22.00 4.40
CA PHE A 155 -5.31 -23.07 3.56
C PHE A 155 -6.29 -24.17 3.13
N ASP A 156 -7.61 -23.91 3.25
CA ASP A 156 -8.59 -24.82 2.68
C ASP A 156 -8.45 -24.92 1.16
N ILE A 157 -8.89 -26.05 0.63
CA ILE A 157 -8.90 -26.38 -0.80
C ILE A 157 -10.34 -26.58 -1.28
N ALA A 158 -10.52 -26.73 -2.60
CA ALA A 158 -11.81 -27.10 -3.17
C ALA A 158 -12.36 -28.40 -2.52
N PRO A 159 -13.69 -28.49 -2.22
CA PRO A 159 -14.77 -27.57 -2.62
C PRO A 159 -15.07 -26.42 -1.65
N LEU A 160 -14.35 -26.30 -0.52
CA LEU A 160 -14.55 -25.23 0.45
C LEU A 160 -14.03 -23.90 -0.10
N ASP A 161 -12.80 -23.88 -0.60
CA ASP A 161 -12.22 -22.78 -1.36
C ASP A 161 -12.79 -22.77 -2.79
N LYS A 162 -13.59 -21.76 -3.11
CA LYS A 162 -14.14 -21.55 -4.45
C LYS A 162 -13.35 -20.52 -5.27
N ALA A 163 -12.40 -19.82 -4.65
CA ALA A 163 -11.63 -18.75 -5.26
C ALA A 163 -10.34 -19.21 -5.95
N GLU A 164 -9.99 -20.50 -5.91
CA GLU A 164 -8.74 -21.03 -6.45
C GLU A 164 -8.48 -20.61 -7.90
N ASN A 165 -9.50 -20.74 -8.77
CA ASN A 165 -9.36 -20.33 -10.18
C ASN A 165 -9.24 -18.82 -10.35
N ILE A 166 -9.89 -18.02 -9.50
CA ILE A 166 -9.79 -16.56 -9.54
C ILE A 166 -8.37 -16.12 -9.15
N ARG A 167 -7.82 -16.67 -8.07
CA ARG A 167 -6.42 -16.39 -7.68
C ARG A 167 -5.44 -16.83 -8.77
N ARG A 168 -5.70 -17.96 -9.43
CA ARG A 168 -4.89 -18.43 -10.57
C ARG A 168 -4.92 -17.42 -11.74
N GLU A 169 -6.08 -16.89 -12.10
CA GLU A 169 -6.19 -15.83 -13.14
C GLU A 169 -5.46 -14.55 -12.71
N ILE A 170 -5.59 -14.15 -11.44
CA ILE A 170 -4.86 -13.02 -10.87
C ILE A 170 -3.35 -13.23 -11.01
N CYS A 171 -2.83 -14.41 -10.63
CA CYS A 171 -1.40 -14.74 -10.74
C CYS A 171 -0.90 -14.64 -12.19
N PHE A 172 -1.62 -15.20 -13.15
CA PHE A 172 -1.23 -15.11 -14.56
C PHE A 172 -1.27 -13.68 -15.10
N ALA A 173 -2.31 -12.92 -14.75
CA ALA A 173 -2.37 -11.51 -15.13
C ALA A 173 -1.21 -10.70 -14.51
N MET A 174 -0.84 -11.00 -13.28
CA MET A 174 0.33 -10.37 -12.62
C MET A 174 1.64 -10.73 -13.34
N GLU A 175 1.83 -12.00 -13.72
CA GLU A 175 3.01 -12.47 -14.43
C GLU A 175 3.13 -11.78 -15.80
N ASP A 176 2.04 -11.70 -16.56
CA ASP A 176 1.96 -10.96 -17.83
C ASP A 176 2.31 -9.46 -17.67
N MET A 177 2.05 -8.89 -16.50
CA MET A 177 2.37 -7.50 -16.16
C MET A 177 3.78 -7.33 -15.56
N GLY A 178 4.58 -8.40 -15.49
CA GLY A 178 5.95 -8.37 -14.99
C GLY A 178 6.08 -8.40 -13.46
N LEU A 179 5.00 -8.68 -12.73
CA LEU A 179 5.06 -9.06 -11.33
C LEU A 179 5.35 -10.55 -11.23
N ARG A 180 6.06 -10.97 -10.18
CA ARG A 180 6.37 -12.39 -9.95
C ARG A 180 5.56 -12.90 -8.76
N PRO A 181 4.42 -13.58 -8.97
CA PRO A 181 3.68 -14.25 -7.90
C PRO A 181 4.54 -15.31 -7.21
N GLN A 182 4.32 -15.49 -5.91
CA GLN A 182 5.05 -16.49 -5.08
C GLN A 182 4.11 -17.50 -4.47
N HIS A 183 3.10 -17.04 -3.72
CA HIS A 183 2.13 -17.88 -3.03
C HIS A 183 0.73 -17.34 -3.30
N SER A 184 -0.25 -18.24 -3.27
CA SER A 184 -1.67 -17.85 -3.26
C SER A 184 -2.45 -18.87 -2.46
N HIS A 185 -3.31 -18.44 -1.56
CA HIS A 185 -4.09 -19.31 -0.70
C HIS A 185 -5.38 -18.63 -0.24
N HIS A 186 -6.28 -19.46 0.29
CA HIS A 186 -7.43 -18.99 1.05
C HIS A 186 -6.98 -18.55 2.44
N GLU A 187 -7.49 -17.41 2.91
CA GLU A 187 -7.22 -16.85 4.22
C GLU A 187 -8.26 -17.31 5.27
N SER A 188 -8.12 -16.82 6.52
CA SER A 188 -8.92 -17.27 7.64
C SER A 188 -10.39 -16.85 7.57
N GLY A 189 -10.70 -15.72 6.93
CA GLY A 189 -12.07 -15.22 6.79
C GLY A 189 -12.80 -15.83 5.59
N PHE A 190 -14.12 -15.97 5.68
CA PHE A 190 -14.94 -16.49 4.58
C PHE A 190 -14.82 -15.62 3.33
N GLY A 191 -14.38 -16.19 2.22
CA GLY A 191 -14.09 -15.48 0.98
C GLY A 191 -12.84 -14.58 1.04
N GLN A 192 -11.98 -14.72 2.06
CA GLN A 192 -10.74 -13.98 2.18
C GLN A 192 -9.60 -14.71 1.46
N ASN A 193 -8.76 -13.93 0.77
CA ASN A 193 -7.72 -14.44 -0.11
C ASN A 193 -6.44 -13.63 0.08
N GLU A 194 -5.31 -14.28 -0.19
CA GLU A 194 -4.01 -13.66 -0.29
C GLU A 194 -3.28 -14.15 -1.54
N VAL A 195 -2.56 -13.24 -2.20
CA VAL A 195 -1.64 -13.54 -3.28
C VAL A 195 -0.37 -12.74 -3.07
N ASP A 196 0.69 -13.43 -2.72
CA ASP A 196 2.01 -12.84 -2.51
C ASP A 196 2.77 -12.72 -3.81
N PHE A 197 3.59 -11.70 -3.89
CA PHE A 197 4.51 -11.48 -5.01
C PHE A 197 5.88 -11.01 -4.53
N MET A 198 6.88 -11.25 -5.37
CA MET A 198 8.28 -10.99 -5.04
C MET A 198 8.50 -9.52 -4.67
N TYR A 199 9.29 -9.31 -3.61
CA TYR A 199 9.76 -7.99 -3.22
C TYR A 199 10.55 -7.30 -4.34
N SER A 200 10.67 -5.99 -4.24
CA SER A 200 11.46 -5.17 -5.15
C SER A 200 11.98 -3.91 -4.45
N THR A 201 12.62 -3.00 -5.18
CA THR A 201 12.96 -1.69 -4.63
C THR A 201 11.71 -0.97 -4.14
N ALA A 202 11.82 -0.15 -3.11
CA ALA A 202 10.69 0.46 -2.42
C ALA A 202 9.69 1.17 -3.36
N LEU A 203 10.16 1.96 -4.33
CA LEU A 203 9.28 2.63 -5.30
C LEU A 203 8.54 1.62 -6.18
N LYS A 204 9.28 0.64 -6.74
CA LYS A 204 8.67 -0.39 -7.58
C LYS A 204 7.69 -1.26 -6.81
N SER A 205 7.94 -1.52 -5.52
CA SER A 205 7.02 -2.26 -4.66
C SER A 205 5.70 -1.52 -4.48
N ALA A 206 5.72 -0.20 -4.26
CA ALA A 206 4.52 0.62 -4.18
C ALA A 206 3.75 0.64 -5.52
N ASP A 207 4.45 0.79 -6.66
CA ASP A 207 3.87 0.70 -8.00
C ASP A 207 3.24 -0.70 -8.23
N ASN A 208 3.94 -1.77 -7.83
CA ASN A 208 3.46 -3.15 -7.94
C ASN A 208 2.21 -3.41 -7.08
N LEU A 209 2.15 -2.87 -5.86
CA LEU A 209 0.99 -3.03 -4.99
C LEU A 209 -0.27 -2.36 -5.58
N ASN A 210 -0.13 -1.16 -6.16
CA ASN A 210 -1.23 -0.51 -6.89
C ASN A 210 -1.64 -1.32 -8.13
N THR A 211 -0.67 -1.90 -8.83
CA THR A 211 -0.91 -2.80 -9.96
C THR A 211 -1.67 -4.05 -9.50
N PHE A 212 -1.23 -4.69 -8.42
CA PHE A 212 -1.90 -5.84 -7.81
C PHE A 212 -3.36 -5.53 -7.46
N LYS A 213 -3.62 -4.45 -6.71
CA LYS A 213 -4.99 -4.07 -6.32
C LYS A 213 -5.90 -3.85 -7.54
N SER A 214 -5.40 -3.19 -8.58
CA SER A 214 -6.17 -2.98 -9.81
C SER A 214 -6.39 -4.27 -10.61
N THR A 215 -5.43 -5.21 -10.59
CA THR A 215 -5.55 -6.52 -11.22
C THR A 215 -6.61 -7.37 -10.52
N VAL A 216 -6.55 -7.45 -9.18
CA VAL A 216 -7.53 -8.19 -8.37
C VAL A 216 -8.94 -7.68 -8.65
N LYS A 217 -9.16 -6.36 -8.61
CA LYS A 217 -10.47 -5.76 -8.89
C LYS A 217 -10.95 -6.06 -10.32
N ALA A 218 -10.07 -5.96 -11.32
CA ALA A 218 -10.43 -6.21 -12.72
C ALA A 218 -10.76 -7.69 -12.98
N ILE A 219 -10.01 -8.62 -12.41
CA ILE A 219 -10.26 -10.06 -12.57
C ILE A 219 -11.52 -10.49 -11.80
N ALA A 220 -11.74 -9.98 -10.59
CA ALA A 220 -12.96 -10.24 -9.83
C ALA A 220 -14.21 -9.78 -10.60
N ASP A 221 -14.22 -8.55 -11.11
CA ASP A 221 -15.32 -7.97 -11.89
C ASP A 221 -15.64 -8.82 -13.12
N ARG A 222 -14.63 -9.26 -13.88
CA ARG A 222 -14.79 -10.16 -15.03
C ARG A 222 -15.43 -11.52 -14.68
N ASN A 223 -15.27 -11.95 -13.45
CA ASN A 223 -15.84 -13.19 -12.92
C ASN A 223 -17.16 -12.98 -12.16
N GLY A 224 -17.78 -11.80 -12.27
CA GLY A 224 -19.06 -11.48 -11.61
C GLY A 224 -18.93 -11.37 -10.08
N LEU A 225 -17.76 -11.01 -9.58
CA LEU A 225 -17.44 -10.85 -8.17
C LEU A 225 -17.03 -9.42 -7.86
N PHE A 226 -17.16 -9.05 -6.60
CA PHE A 226 -16.65 -7.81 -6.06
C PHE A 226 -15.46 -8.07 -5.15
N ALA A 227 -14.30 -7.48 -5.46
CA ALA A 227 -13.12 -7.52 -4.60
C ALA A 227 -13.06 -6.29 -3.69
N SER A 228 -12.95 -6.53 -2.39
CA SER A 228 -12.82 -5.47 -1.37
C SER A 228 -11.47 -5.55 -0.66
N PHE A 229 -10.81 -4.42 -0.58
CA PHE A 229 -9.61 -4.18 0.22
C PHE A 229 -9.94 -3.45 1.54
N MET A 230 -11.19 -3.47 1.96
CA MET A 230 -11.62 -2.92 3.24
C MET A 230 -10.99 -3.69 4.40
N PRO A 231 -10.41 -3.04 5.43
CA PRO A 231 -9.69 -3.70 6.52
C PRO A 231 -10.50 -4.70 7.32
N LYS A 232 -11.80 -4.46 7.52
CA LYS A 232 -12.70 -5.34 8.27
C LYS A 232 -14.11 -5.33 7.65
N PRO A 233 -14.32 -5.96 6.47
CA PRO A 233 -15.61 -5.89 5.78
C PRO A 233 -16.73 -6.68 6.47
N MET A 234 -16.38 -7.70 7.28
CA MET A 234 -17.29 -8.50 8.09
C MET A 234 -16.81 -8.52 9.54
N GLN A 235 -17.69 -8.19 10.50
CA GLN A 235 -17.29 -8.00 11.90
C GLN A 235 -16.81 -9.29 12.57
N ASP A 236 -17.42 -10.41 12.24
CA ASP A 236 -17.17 -11.74 12.87
C ASP A 236 -16.08 -12.53 12.15
N GLN A 237 -15.50 -12.01 11.06
CA GLN A 237 -14.42 -12.65 10.29
C GLN A 237 -13.08 -11.97 10.55
N ALA A 238 -11.98 -12.57 10.07
CA ALA A 238 -10.66 -11.95 10.11
C ALA A 238 -10.65 -10.60 9.35
N GLY A 239 -9.84 -9.64 9.79
CA GLY A 239 -9.59 -8.42 9.05
C GLY A 239 -8.48 -8.63 8.02
N SER A 240 -8.45 -7.82 6.96
CA SER A 240 -7.39 -7.83 5.95
C SER A 240 -6.23 -6.94 6.39
N GLY A 241 -5.03 -7.52 6.40
CA GLY A 241 -3.76 -6.84 6.59
C GLY A 241 -3.10 -6.46 5.28
N MET A 242 -2.20 -5.50 5.37
CA MET A 242 -1.19 -5.22 4.36
C MET A 242 0.16 -5.20 5.06
N HIS A 243 0.76 -6.37 5.24
CA HIS A 243 2.04 -6.46 5.92
C HIS A 243 3.14 -5.90 5.04
N VAL A 244 3.96 -5.02 5.61
CA VAL A 244 5.08 -4.40 4.90
C VAL A 244 6.38 -5.02 5.37
N ASN A 245 6.97 -5.84 4.49
CA ASN A 245 8.26 -6.45 4.67
C ASN A 245 9.36 -5.51 4.17
N VAL A 246 10.37 -5.23 5.00
CA VAL A 246 11.47 -4.35 4.64
C VAL A 246 12.80 -5.04 4.89
N SER A 247 13.70 -5.00 3.92
CA SER A 247 15.12 -5.28 4.09
C SER A 247 15.96 -4.08 3.70
N ILE A 248 17.01 -3.83 4.49
CA ILE A 248 17.97 -2.76 4.23
C ILE A 248 19.36 -3.37 3.98
N HIS A 249 20.06 -2.78 3.01
CA HIS A 249 21.36 -3.28 2.58
C HIS A 249 22.39 -2.15 2.59
N ARG A 250 23.60 -2.47 3.07
CA ARG A 250 24.77 -1.62 2.98
C ARG A 250 25.89 -2.42 2.32
N ASP A 251 26.54 -1.86 1.29
CA ASP A 251 27.62 -2.51 0.55
C ASP A 251 27.27 -3.94 0.07
N GLY A 252 26.04 -4.13 -0.36
CA GLY A 252 25.52 -5.41 -0.86
C GLY A 252 25.16 -6.43 0.22
N LYS A 253 25.33 -6.12 1.51
CA LYS A 253 24.98 -7.00 2.62
C LYS A 253 23.61 -6.61 3.21
N ASN A 254 22.73 -7.59 3.39
CA ASN A 254 21.48 -7.41 4.11
C ASN A 254 21.76 -7.28 5.61
N LEU A 255 21.34 -6.16 6.22
CA LEU A 255 21.64 -5.84 7.62
C LEU A 255 20.76 -6.62 8.62
N PHE A 256 19.71 -7.30 8.16
CA PHE A 256 18.87 -8.16 9.00
C PHE A 256 19.38 -9.61 9.10
N GLN A 257 20.54 -9.92 8.51
CA GLN A 257 21.15 -11.25 8.67
C GLN A 257 21.72 -11.46 10.06
N GLY A 258 21.49 -12.65 10.64
CA GLY A 258 22.01 -13.04 11.94
C GLY A 258 21.26 -12.40 13.12
N ASP A 259 21.99 -12.21 14.22
CA ASP A 259 21.44 -11.59 15.43
C ASP A 259 21.46 -10.07 15.30
N ILE A 260 20.34 -9.46 15.66
CA ILE A 260 20.20 -8.01 15.65
C ILE A 260 20.62 -7.47 17.02
N ALA A 261 21.77 -6.85 17.07
CA ALA A 261 22.22 -6.15 18.29
C ALA A 261 21.42 -4.84 18.49
N PRO A 262 21.13 -4.45 19.74
CA PRO A 262 20.35 -3.24 20.01
C PRO A 262 20.94 -1.94 19.45
N ASP A 263 22.24 -1.88 19.31
CA ASP A 263 23.03 -0.75 18.81
C ASP A 263 23.54 -0.94 17.36
N SER A 264 23.01 -1.93 16.65
CA SER A 264 23.27 -2.13 15.21
C SER A 264 22.38 -1.24 14.34
N GLU A 265 22.80 -0.95 13.09
CA GLU A 265 21.97 -0.21 12.15
C GLU A 265 20.58 -0.86 11.93
N ALA A 266 20.50 -2.19 11.89
CA ALA A 266 19.22 -2.90 11.83
C ALA A 266 18.42 -2.72 13.12
N GLY A 267 19.07 -2.73 14.29
CA GLY A 267 18.45 -2.43 15.57
C GLY A 267 17.90 -1.00 15.62
N HIS A 268 18.70 -0.03 15.25
CA HIS A 268 18.29 1.37 15.15
C HIS A 268 17.12 1.58 14.19
N PHE A 269 17.13 0.89 13.04
CA PHE A 269 16.05 0.96 12.08
C PHE A 269 14.71 0.44 12.65
N ILE A 270 14.73 -0.70 13.34
CA ILE A 270 13.54 -1.22 14.04
C ILE A 270 13.10 -0.27 15.15
N ALA A 271 14.03 0.24 15.95
CA ALA A 271 13.74 1.17 17.03
C ALA A 271 13.07 2.46 16.54
N GLY A 272 13.51 3.00 15.40
CA GLY A 272 12.88 4.15 14.77
C GLY A 272 11.42 3.87 14.34
N ILE A 273 11.14 2.70 13.74
CA ILE A 273 9.77 2.29 13.40
C ILE A 273 8.89 2.18 14.66
N LEU A 274 9.41 1.58 15.73
CA LEU A 274 8.67 1.44 17.00
C LEU A 274 8.40 2.80 17.64
N ALA A 275 9.40 3.69 17.66
CA ALA A 275 9.28 5.03 18.24
C ALA A 275 8.19 5.88 17.56
N HIS A 276 8.03 5.71 16.24
CA HIS A 276 7.07 6.46 15.44
C HIS A 276 5.78 5.70 15.13
N ALA A 277 5.60 4.48 15.64
CA ALA A 277 4.49 3.60 15.28
C ALA A 277 3.11 4.24 15.44
N ARG A 278 2.88 4.96 16.54
CA ARG A 278 1.60 5.64 16.80
C ARG A 278 1.37 6.81 15.87
N GLU A 279 2.41 7.55 15.52
CA GLU A 279 2.36 8.67 14.57
C GLU A 279 2.08 8.20 13.14
N LEU A 280 2.56 7.00 12.78
CA LEU A 280 2.34 6.38 11.47
C LEU A 280 0.93 5.82 11.32
N THR A 281 0.22 5.51 12.41
CA THR A 281 -1.05 4.78 12.37
C THR A 281 -2.12 5.49 11.54
N CYS A 282 -2.19 6.83 11.56
CA CYS A 282 -3.13 7.59 10.73
C CYS A 282 -2.96 7.35 9.22
N PHE A 283 -1.73 7.03 8.78
CA PHE A 283 -1.42 6.74 7.39
C PHE A 283 -1.49 5.26 7.06
N CYS A 284 -1.10 4.40 7.99
CA CYS A 284 -1.16 2.94 7.86
C CYS A 284 -2.59 2.39 7.91
N ASN A 285 -3.48 3.09 8.63
CA ASN A 285 -4.82 2.67 8.98
C ASN A 285 -5.79 3.85 8.81
N PRO A 286 -6.07 4.29 7.55
CA PRO A 286 -6.60 5.63 7.28
C PRO A 286 -8.11 5.75 7.35
N ILE A 287 -8.85 4.69 7.69
CA ILE A 287 -10.33 4.75 7.76
C ILE A 287 -10.85 4.30 9.12
N PRO A 288 -12.06 4.72 9.54
CA PRO A 288 -12.63 4.31 10.83
C PRO A 288 -12.66 2.80 11.04
N ASN A 289 -12.98 2.06 9.99
CA ASN A 289 -13.03 0.60 9.99
C ASN A 289 -11.68 -0.08 10.29
N SER A 290 -10.55 0.55 9.97
CA SER A 290 -9.19 0.04 10.25
C SER A 290 -9.00 -0.35 11.72
N TYR A 291 -9.57 0.43 12.64
CA TYR A 291 -9.38 0.28 14.09
C TYR A 291 -10.15 -0.90 14.69
N THR A 292 -11.14 -1.41 13.98
CA THR A 292 -11.88 -2.61 14.37
C THR A 292 -11.10 -3.90 14.13
N ARG A 293 -9.98 -3.83 13.39
CA ARG A 293 -9.08 -4.94 13.10
C ARG A 293 -8.11 -5.23 14.28
N PHE A 294 -7.66 -4.21 15.01
CA PHE A 294 -6.59 -4.34 15.99
C PHE A 294 -6.93 -5.24 17.17
N GLY A 295 -5.94 -6.07 17.56
CA GLY A 295 -6.01 -6.92 18.76
C GLY A 295 -6.78 -8.23 18.58
N SER A 296 -7.15 -8.61 17.36
CA SER A 296 -7.81 -9.87 17.04
C SER A 296 -7.30 -10.46 15.73
N CYS A 297 -7.45 -11.77 15.55
CA CYS A 297 -7.15 -12.48 14.29
C CYS A 297 -5.77 -12.06 13.70
N GLU A 298 -4.72 -12.19 14.51
CA GLU A 298 -3.32 -11.88 14.15
C GLU A 298 -3.00 -10.41 13.84
N ALA A 299 -3.95 -9.47 14.02
CA ALA A 299 -3.68 -8.04 13.88
C ALA A 299 -3.09 -7.46 15.17
N PRO A 300 -1.89 -6.83 15.14
CA PRO A 300 -1.24 -6.30 16.33
C PRO A 300 -1.97 -5.09 16.89
N LYS A 301 -1.87 -4.89 18.22
CA LYS A 301 -2.40 -3.71 18.92
C LYS A 301 -1.33 -2.93 19.67
N TYR A 302 -0.22 -3.56 20.06
CA TYR A 302 0.76 -2.98 20.98
C TYR A 302 2.08 -2.73 20.27
N VAL A 303 2.74 -1.62 20.61
CA VAL A 303 4.07 -1.25 20.12
C VAL A 303 5.09 -2.21 20.69
N SER A 304 5.54 -3.15 19.87
CA SER A 304 6.42 -4.23 20.31
C SER A 304 7.06 -4.92 19.10
N TRP A 305 8.13 -5.65 19.38
CA TRP A 305 8.77 -6.48 18.36
C TRP A 305 9.21 -7.83 18.93
N SER A 306 9.33 -8.81 18.07
CA SER A 306 10.08 -10.05 18.38
C SER A 306 10.39 -10.87 17.13
N ARG A 307 11.11 -11.97 17.32
CA ARG A 307 11.33 -12.99 16.30
C ARG A 307 10.12 -13.93 16.25
N GLN A 308 9.65 -14.24 15.03
CA GLN A 308 8.65 -15.28 14.71
C GLN A 308 7.23 -15.11 15.30
N ASN A 309 7.03 -14.30 16.33
CA ASN A 309 5.75 -14.14 17.01
C ASN A 309 4.80 -13.22 16.24
N ARG A 310 3.68 -13.76 15.77
CA ARG A 310 2.68 -13.05 14.94
C ARG A 310 1.78 -12.05 15.69
N SER A 311 1.84 -12.03 17.04
CA SER A 311 1.09 -11.05 17.82
C SER A 311 1.81 -9.69 17.98
N GLN A 312 3.02 -9.57 17.44
CA GLN A 312 3.86 -8.38 17.56
C GLN A 312 3.60 -7.39 16.42
N LEU A 313 3.84 -6.10 16.69
CA LEU A 313 3.77 -5.05 15.68
C LEU A 313 4.86 -5.21 14.62
N VAL A 314 6.11 -5.37 15.07
CA VAL A 314 7.24 -5.69 14.20
C VAL A 314 7.69 -7.11 14.47
N ARG A 315 7.66 -7.92 13.44
CA ARG A 315 8.10 -9.32 13.47
C ARG A 315 9.35 -9.48 12.61
N LEU A 316 10.28 -10.30 13.06
CA LEU A 316 11.41 -10.78 12.25
C LEU A 316 11.10 -12.23 11.84
N PRO A 317 10.61 -12.49 10.62
CA PRO A 317 10.33 -13.83 10.15
C PRO A 317 11.59 -14.69 10.15
N SER A 318 11.41 -16.03 10.27
CA SER A 318 12.50 -16.98 10.06
C SER A 318 12.88 -16.98 8.59
N ALA A 319 14.05 -16.45 8.28
CA ALA A 319 14.58 -16.35 6.92
C ALA A 319 16.10 -16.38 6.94
N THR A 320 16.72 -16.67 5.79
CA THR A 320 18.18 -16.72 5.63
C THR A 320 18.63 -15.89 4.44
N GLY A 321 19.87 -15.40 4.49
CA GLY A 321 20.49 -14.68 3.40
C GLY A 321 19.75 -13.41 3.02
N GLU A 322 19.52 -13.22 1.74
CA GLU A 322 18.85 -12.03 1.20
C GLU A 322 17.38 -11.88 1.63
N PHE A 323 16.74 -12.97 2.07
CA PHE A 323 15.34 -12.97 2.50
C PHE A 323 15.14 -12.51 3.96
N CYS A 324 16.21 -12.24 4.71
CA CYS A 324 16.12 -11.67 6.06
C CYS A 324 15.49 -10.28 6.00
N ARG A 325 14.46 -10.06 6.83
CA ARG A 325 13.66 -8.84 6.79
C ARG A 325 12.95 -8.58 8.12
N LEU A 326 12.49 -7.37 8.31
CA LEU A 326 11.43 -7.07 9.27
C LEU A 326 10.08 -7.07 8.54
N GLU A 327 9.02 -7.36 9.26
CA GLU A 327 7.63 -7.29 8.84
C GLU A 327 6.88 -6.34 9.79
N LEU A 328 6.38 -5.21 9.26
CA LEU A 328 5.44 -4.35 9.98
C LEU A 328 4.02 -4.81 9.70
N ARG A 329 3.28 -5.19 10.74
CA ARG A 329 2.00 -5.91 10.63
C ARG A 329 0.74 -5.05 10.82
N SER A 330 0.89 -3.79 11.26
CA SER A 330 -0.27 -2.91 11.48
C SER A 330 -0.92 -2.36 10.22
N PRO A 331 -0.22 -2.04 9.11
CA PRO A 331 -0.86 -1.45 7.95
C PRO A 331 -1.99 -2.33 7.40
N ASP A 332 -2.97 -1.68 6.78
CA ASP A 332 -4.07 -2.35 6.11
C ASP A 332 -4.20 -1.92 4.63
N PRO A 333 -4.95 -2.68 3.81
CA PRO A 333 -5.01 -2.44 2.38
C PRO A 333 -5.65 -1.11 1.96
N SER A 334 -6.34 -0.39 2.85
CA SER A 334 -6.96 0.90 2.52
C SER A 334 -5.97 2.06 2.44
N CYS A 335 -4.74 1.86 2.88
CA CYS A 335 -3.72 2.91 2.91
C CYS A 335 -3.14 3.27 1.53
N ASN A 336 -2.50 4.45 1.47
CA ASN A 336 -1.71 4.86 0.32
C ASN A 336 -0.31 4.21 0.36
N PRO A 337 0.03 3.29 -0.57
CA PRO A 337 1.30 2.57 -0.53
C PRO A 337 2.53 3.47 -0.54
N TYR A 338 2.50 4.56 -1.30
CA TYR A 338 3.64 5.48 -1.40
C TYR A 338 3.90 6.21 -0.09
N LEU A 339 2.83 6.70 0.56
CA LEU A 339 2.96 7.39 1.86
C LEU A 339 3.41 6.41 2.94
N VAL A 340 2.77 5.24 3.02
CA VAL A 340 3.06 4.26 4.07
C VAL A 340 4.47 3.71 3.96
N ILE A 341 4.88 3.24 2.78
CA ILE A 341 6.25 2.75 2.58
C ILE A 341 7.26 3.87 2.83
N GLY A 342 6.99 5.08 2.32
CA GLY A 342 7.85 6.24 2.55
C GLY A 342 8.02 6.58 4.03
N LEU A 343 6.93 6.63 4.78
CA LEU A 343 6.95 6.95 6.21
C LEU A 343 7.60 5.84 7.05
N ILE A 344 7.38 4.56 6.74
CA ILE A 344 8.05 3.43 7.39
C ILE A 344 9.56 3.52 7.20
N LEU A 345 10.01 3.74 5.96
CA LEU A 345 11.43 3.92 5.66
C LEU A 345 11.99 5.16 6.36
N ALA A 346 11.27 6.29 6.33
CA ALA A 346 11.71 7.51 6.99
C ALA A 346 11.84 7.34 8.52
N ALA A 347 10.94 6.59 9.15
CA ALA A 347 11.01 6.25 10.57
C ALA A 347 12.23 5.38 10.90
N GLY A 348 12.48 4.36 10.09
CA GLY A 348 13.68 3.54 10.25
C GLY A 348 14.98 4.32 10.04
N LEU A 349 15.04 5.21 9.04
CA LEU A 349 16.19 6.08 8.80
C LEU A 349 16.41 7.09 9.93
N ASP A 350 15.33 7.64 10.52
CA ASP A 350 15.41 8.52 11.70
C ASP A 350 15.99 7.77 12.90
N GLY A 351 15.62 6.48 13.06
CA GLY A 351 16.22 5.60 14.06
C GLY A 351 17.73 5.42 13.89
N ILE A 352 18.20 5.21 12.67
CA ILE A 352 19.63 5.11 12.35
C ILE A 352 20.34 6.45 12.60
N GLU A 353 19.79 7.57 12.11
CA GLU A 353 20.40 8.90 12.27
C GLU A 353 20.52 9.34 13.74
N LYS A 354 19.58 8.91 14.59
CA LYS A 354 19.55 9.21 16.00
C LYS A 354 20.16 8.12 16.90
N GLU A 355 20.66 7.05 16.28
CA GLU A 355 21.23 5.90 17.00
C GLU A 355 20.27 5.37 18.09
N MET A 356 18.96 5.28 17.76
CA MET A 356 17.93 4.86 18.71
C MET A 356 18.18 3.41 19.18
N PRO A 357 18.31 3.14 20.49
CA PRO A 357 18.56 1.77 20.95
C PRO A 357 17.30 0.91 20.79
N LEU A 358 17.46 -0.30 20.25
CA LEU A 358 16.36 -1.26 20.11
C LEU A 358 15.95 -1.78 21.51
N PRO A 359 14.68 -1.66 21.93
CA PRO A 359 14.21 -2.22 23.18
C PRO A 359 14.26 -3.76 23.18
N ALA A 360 14.18 -4.38 24.35
CA ALA A 360 14.15 -5.82 24.46
C ALA A 360 12.94 -6.43 23.71
N PRO A 361 13.10 -7.59 23.06
CA PRO A 361 12.02 -8.24 22.35
C PRO A 361 10.93 -8.75 23.29
N VAL A 362 9.67 -8.70 22.86
CA VAL A 362 8.52 -9.21 23.61
C VAL A 362 8.09 -10.54 23.04
N ASN A 363 8.41 -11.66 23.73
CA ASN A 363 8.15 -13.02 23.27
C ASN A 363 6.83 -13.61 23.80
N ARG A 364 5.93 -12.76 24.35
CA ARG A 364 4.62 -13.17 24.87
C ARG A 364 3.55 -13.09 23.77
N ASN A 365 2.51 -13.93 23.88
CA ASN A 365 1.35 -13.79 23.00
C ASN A 365 0.48 -12.59 23.46
N LEU A 366 0.50 -11.50 22.72
CA LEU A 366 -0.16 -10.24 23.05
C LEU A 366 -1.68 -10.21 22.77
N PHE A 367 -2.26 -11.29 22.25
CA PHE A 367 -3.72 -11.42 22.18
C PHE A 367 -4.34 -11.73 23.56
N HIS A 368 -3.52 -12.13 24.55
CA HIS A 368 -3.92 -12.22 25.94
C HIS A 368 -3.67 -10.89 26.66
N LYS A 369 -4.72 -10.20 27.13
CA LYS A 369 -4.62 -8.87 27.77
C LYS A 369 -3.59 -8.80 28.89
N SER A 370 -3.49 -9.84 29.73
CA SER A 370 -2.49 -9.89 30.81
C SER A 370 -1.03 -9.93 30.30
N ALA A 371 -0.80 -10.37 29.07
CA ALA A 371 0.52 -10.39 28.47
C ALA A 371 0.96 -9.02 27.90
N ALA A 372 0.05 -8.07 27.77
CA ALA A 372 0.32 -6.75 27.21
C ALA A 372 0.58 -5.66 28.26
N GLU A 373 0.58 -6.05 29.56
CA GLU A 373 0.80 -5.08 30.64
C GLU A 373 2.14 -4.36 30.49
N GLY A 374 2.09 -3.02 30.60
CA GLY A 374 3.26 -2.14 30.46
C GLY A 374 3.65 -1.81 29.01
N LEU A 375 2.94 -2.30 28.01
CA LEU A 375 3.18 -1.94 26.60
C LEU A 375 2.26 -0.80 26.15
N GLU A 376 2.82 0.10 25.35
CA GLU A 376 2.06 1.15 24.69
C GLU A 376 1.18 0.56 23.59
N SER A 377 -0.09 1.00 23.48
CA SER A 377 -1.00 0.60 22.41
C SER A 377 -0.94 1.54 21.21
N LEU A 378 -1.22 1.00 20.03
CA LEU A 378 -1.58 1.82 18.87
C LEU A 378 -2.86 2.62 19.18
N PRO A 379 -3.12 3.74 18.48
CA PRO A 379 -4.38 4.49 18.61
C PRO A 379 -5.60 3.57 18.44
N GLU A 380 -6.66 3.84 19.21
CA GLU A 380 -7.87 3.01 19.20
C GLU A 380 -8.95 3.54 18.25
N SER A 381 -8.74 4.71 17.65
CA SER A 381 -9.66 5.32 16.69
C SER A 381 -8.92 6.19 15.68
N LEU A 382 -9.56 6.43 14.54
CA LEU A 382 -9.04 7.36 13.52
C LEU A 382 -8.86 8.76 14.11
N ARG A 383 -9.76 9.23 14.97
CA ARG A 383 -9.65 10.53 15.65
C ARG A 383 -8.39 10.64 16.50
N GLU A 384 -8.11 9.62 17.30
CA GLU A 384 -6.88 9.60 18.12
C GLU A 384 -5.63 9.58 17.22
N ALA A 385 -5.62 8.76 16.18
CA ALA A 385 -4.49 8.67 15.25
C ALA A 385 -4.24 9.99 14.51
N ILE A 386 -5.29 10.69 14.06
CA ILE A 386 -5.18 12.04 13.48
C ILE A 386 -4.56 13.01 14.48
N THR A 387 -5.04 12.99 15.73
CA THR A 387 -4.55 13.90 16.79
C THR A 387 -3.06 13.69 17.04
N ILE A 388 -2.61 12.44 17.18
CA ILE A 388 -1.21 12.10 17.41
C ILE A 388 -0.36 12.50 16.19
N ALA A 389 -0.78 12.14 14.98
CA ALA A 389 -0.02 12.44 13.77
C ALA A 389 0.09 13.95 13.50
N ALA A 390 -0.98 14.71 13.72
CA ALA A 390 -1.00 16.17 13.54
C ALA A 390 -0.11 16.94 14.53
N GLN A 391 0.17 16.37 15.71
CA GLN A 391 1.05 16.94 16.72
C GLN A 391 2.50 16.43 16.60
N SER A 392 2.77 15.54 15.67
CA SER A 392 4.08 14.90 15.52
C SER A 392 5.09 15.81 14.80
N ASP A 393 6.19 16.14 15.49
CA ASP A 393 7.34 16.80 14.89
C ASP A 393 8.00 15.93 13.81
N PHE A 394 7.92 14.61 13.95
CA PHE A 394 8.43 13.68 12.96
C PHE A 394 7.62 13.80 11.67
N ILE A 395 6.29 13.67 11.72
CA ILE A 395 5.42 13.78 10.55
C ILE A 395 5.58 15.15 9.87
N ALA A 396 5.62 16.23 10.65
CA ALA A 396 5.81 17.59 10.14
C ALA A 396 7.14 17.79 9.39
N LYS A 397 8.19 17.03 9.75
CA LYS A 397 9.48 17.03 9.04
C LYS A 397 9.50 16.16 7.81
N GLN A 398 8.71 15.07 7.79
CA GLN A 398 8.73 14.12 6.69
C GLN A 398 7.84 14.53 5.52
N LEU A 399 6.66 15.07 5.79
CA LEU A 399 5.69 15.37 4.74
C LEU A 399 5.72 16.83 4.30
N PRO A 400 5.58 17.11 2.99
CA PRO A 400 5.35 18.46 2.53
C PRO A 400 4.09 19.08 3.17
N VAL A 401 4.19 20.32 3.64
CA VAL A 401 3.10 21.01 4.37
C VAL A 401 1.77 21.00 3.60
N PRO A 402 1.73 21.28 2.27
CA PRO A 402 0.47 21.24 1.52
C PRO A 402 -0.18 19.85 1.51
N LEU A 403 0.61 18.77 1.33
CA LEU A 403 0.11 17.40 1.37
C LEU A 403 -0.43 17.06 2.76
N MET A 404 0.35 17.35 3.80
CA MET A 404 -0.01 17.08 5.19
C MET A 404 -1.33 17.77 5.57
N ASN A 405 -1.48 19.06 5.27
CA ASN A 405 -2.69 19.81 5.58
C ASN A 405 -3.92 19.24 4.89
N LYS A 406 -3.83 18.96 3.58
CA LYS A 406 -4.93 18.37 2.80
C LYS A 406 -5.28 16.96 3.30
N TYR A 407 -4.27 16.16 3.67
CA TYR A 407 -4.49 14.83 4.22
C TYR A 407 -5.27 14.89 5.55
N PHE A 408 -4.83 15.70 6.50
CA PHE A 408 -5.50 15.83 7.80
C PHE A 408 -6.88 16.49 7.71
N GLU A 409 -7.06 17.47 6.82
CA GLU A 409 -8.37 18.06 6.54
C GLU A 409 -9.39 16.99 6.12
N TYR A 410 -9.01 16.19 5.12
CA TYR A 410 -9.88 15.12 4.63
C TYR A 410 -10.12 14.02 5.66
N GLN A 411 -9.08 13.57 6.35
CA GLN A 411 -9.21 12.55 7.38
C GLN A 411 -10.10 13.00 8.53
N THR A 412 -10.05 14.29 8.90
CA THR A 412 -10.93 14.88 9.90
C THR A 412 -12.39 14.90 9.42
N GLN A 413 -12.62 15.24 8.16
CA GLN A 413 -13.96 15.20 7.55
C GLN A 413 -14.50 13.77 7.49
N LEU A 414 -13.67 12.80 7.09
CA LEU A 414 -14.03 11.38 7.04
C LEU A 414 -14.43 10.86 8.44
N CYS A 415 -13.59 11.16 9.44
CA CYS A 415 -13.83 10.79 10.83
C CYS A 415 -15.15 11.39 11.37
N HIS A 416 -15.35 12.69 11.14
CA HIS A 416 -16.57 13.37 11.55
C HIS A 416 -17.81 12.81 10.85
N GLY A 417 -17.71 12.52 9.55
CA GLY A 417 -18.81 11.90 8.79
C GLY A 417 -19.23 10.54 9.36
N TYR A 418 -18.26 9.71 9.73
CA TYR A 418 -18.53 8.43 10.39
C TYR A 418 -19.17 8.58 11.76
N GLU A 419 -18.60 9.41 12.63
CA GLU A 419 -19.07 9.60 14.01
C GLU A 419 -20.45 10.27 14.11
N SER A 420 -20.80 11.09 13.13
CA SER A 420 -22.13 11.76 13.06
C SER A 420 -23.18 10.97 12.27
N ALA A 421 -22.79 9.83 11.69
CA ALA A 421 -23.71 9.02 10.89
C ALA A 421 -24.82 8.41 11.75
N PRO A 422 -26.11 8.56 11.38
CA PRO A 422 -27.21 7.89 12.07
C PRO A 422 -27.12 6.36 12.02
N ASP A 423 -26.56 5.83 10.94
CA ASP A 423 -26.26 4.41 10.74
C ASP A 423 -24.79 4.27 10.29
N PRO A 424 -23.87 3.97 11.21
CA PRO A 424 -22.47 3.79 10.90
C PRO A 424 -22.18 2.64 9.91
N GLN A 425 -23.02 1.58 9.91
CA GLN A 425 -22.85 0.45 9.00
C GLN A 425 -23.22 0.82 7.56
N ALA A 426 -24.31 1.56 7.37
CA ALA A 426 -24.70 2.10 6.07
C ALA A 426 -23.63 3.08 5.57
N TRP A 427 -23.13 3.96 6.43
CA TRP A 427 -22.07 4.90 6.11
C TRP A 427 -20.78 4.19 5.68
N GLU A 428 -20.35 3.15 6.40
CA GLU A 428 -19.19 2.33 6.03
C GLU A 428 -19.37 1.64 4.69
N ARG A 429 -20.59 1.16 4.39
CA ARG A 429 -20.88 0.56 3.09
C ARG A 429 -20.62 1.56 1.96
N GLU A 430 -21.16 2.76 2.05
CA GLU A 430 -21.08 3.77 0.99
C GLU A 430 -19.70 4.42 0.87
N ASN A 431 -19.02 4.64 2.00
CA ASN A 431 -17.79 5.43 2.05
C ASN A 431 -16.51 4.60 2.13
N CYS A 432 -16.60 3.33 2.52
CA CYS A 432 -15.46 2.44 2.61
C CYS A 432 -15.62 1.23 1.69
N PHE A 433 -16.63 0.38 1.92
CA PHE A 433 -16.77 -0.92 1.24
C PHE A 433 -16.83 -0.79 -0.29
N LEU A 434 -17.61 0.14 -0.82
CA LEU A 434 -17.77 0.34 -2.27
C LEU A 434 -16.60 1.09 -2.93
N LYS A 435 -15.72 1.71 -2.15
CA LYS A 435 -14.64 2.57 -2.68
C LYS A 435 -13.25 1.95 -2.57
N ILE A 436 -13.05 1.02 -1.65
CA ILE A 436 -11.76 0.40 -1.31
C ILE A 436 -11.74 -1.09 -1.77
#